data_496b8fddc61742e3a6ea93be6ad173ac
#
_entry.id   496b8fddc61742e3a6ea93be6ad173ac
#
_cell.length_a   1.000
_cell.length_b   1.000
_cell.length_c   1.000
_cell.angle_alpha   90.00
_cell.angle_beta   90.00
_cell.angle_gamma   90.00
#
_symmetry.space_group_name_H-M   'P 1'
#
loop_
_entity.id
_entity.type
_entity.pdbx_description
1 polymer ?
#
loop_
_entity_poly.entity_id
_entity_poly.type
_entity_poly.pdbx_seq_one_letter_code
_entity_poly.pdbx_strand_id
1 'polypeptide(L)'
;TEPLPENIRPGHLIAADEPGPDVHISGCRMSGNRARGLLIGSRGRVIIENNYFHIAGASILFEGDGNFWFEQSGVRDVTIRNNIFANGNYGSRGWGSACIAVGSGISQRQTSRYHRNIQVDGNLFRVFDPRIVNLYCVDGFQFSASNRIVRTSDYPATFDPKLHFVFDQCDHIEIPRQIEMAEQR
;
A
#
# COMPACT_ATOMS: atom_id res chain seq x y z
N THR A 1 -0.36 -8.69 -37.92
CA THR A 1 -0.13 -7.71 -36.84
C THR A 1 -1.21 -6.66 -36.98
N GLU A 2 -2.02 -6.50 -35.93
CA GLU A 2 -3.01 -5.43 -35.88
C GLU A 2 -2.34 -4.08 -35.74
N PRO A 3 -2.88 -3.01 -36.34
CA PRO A 3 -2.35 -1.66 -36.16
C PRO A 3 -2.52 -1.21 -34.70
N LEU A 4 -1.61 -0.39 -34.23
CA LEU A 4 -1.73 0.22 -32.92
C LEU A 4 -2.97 1.14 -32.87
N PRO A 5 -3.68 1.20 -31.73
CA PRO A 5 -4.79 2.12 -31.56
C PRO A 5 -4.42 3.56 -31.87
N GLU A 6 -5.33 4.31 -32.50
CA GLU A 6 -5.08 5.69 -32.94
C GLU A 6 -4.76 6.68 -31.81
N ASN A 7 -5.11 6.35 -30.58
CA ASN A 7 -4.84 7.17 -29.40
C ASN A 7 -3.42 7.00 -28.82
N ILE A 8 -2.62 6.09 -29.36
CA ILE A 8 -1.22 5.91 -28.94
C ILE A 8 -0.36 7.03 -29.53
N ARG A 9 0.46 7.63 -28.68
CA ARG A 9 1.38 8.73 -29.03
C ARG A 9 2.80 8.40 -28.59
N PRO A 10 3.82 9.02 -29.17
CA PRO A 10 5.18 8.95 -28.66
C PRO A 10 5.23 9.35 -27.20
N GLY A 11 5.93 8.57 -26.38
CA GLY A 11 5.98 8.73 -24.92
C GLY A 11 4.95 7.90 -24.14
N HIS A 12 3.99 7.26 -24.79
CA HIS A 12 3.15 6.28 -24.15
C HIS A 12 3.92 4.98 -23.87
N LEU A 13 3.63 4.36 -22.74
CA LEU A 13 4.16 3.06 -22.39
C LEU A 13 3.20 1.95 -22.80
N ILE A 14 3.75 0.87 -23.28
CA ILE A 14 3.00 -0.34 -23.61
C ILE A 14 3.47 -1.45 -22.66
N ALA A 15 2.51 -2.09 -22.01
CA ALA A 15 2.76 -3.25 -21.16
C ALA A 15 1.88 -4.41 -21.57
N ALA A 16 2.34 -5.63 -21.36
CA ALA A 16 1.52 -6.81 -21.54
C ALA A 16 0.34 -6.79 -20.54
N ASP A 17 -0.87 -7.05 -20.99
CA ASP A 17 -2.07 -7.11 -20.13
C ASP A 17 -2.26 -8.50 -19.51
N GLU A 18 -1.18 -9.18 -19.19
CA GLU A 18 -1.22 -10.48 -18.53
C GLU A 18 -1.33 -10.30 -17.01
N PRO A 19 -2.00 -11.23 -16.30
CA PRO A 19 -2.23 -11.09 -14.86
C PRO A 19 -0.96 -11.12 -14.01
N GLY A 20 0.11 -11.70 -14.49
CA GLY A 20 1.31 -11.97 -13.70
C GLY A 20 1.13 -13.12 -12.72
N PRO A 21 2.13 -13.45 -11.92
CA PRO A 21 2.09 -14.56 -10.97
C PRO A 21 1.17 -14.24 -9.78
N ASP A 22 0.54 -15.28 -9.23
CA ASP A 22 0.01 -15.22 -7.87
C ASP A 22 1.17 -15.11 -6.88
N VAL A 23 0.98 -14.30 -5.83
CA VAL A 23 1.99 -14.03 -4.80
C VAL A 23 1.43 -14.37 -3.43
N HIS A 24 2.12 -15.23 -2.69
CA HIS A 24 1.76 -15.54 -1.31
C HIS A 24 2.99 -15.37 -0.40
N ILE A 25 2.91 -14.42 0.51
CA ILE A 25 3.98 -14.09 1.47
C ILE A 25 3.43 -14.33 2.87
N SER A 26 3.96 -15.32 3.57
CA SER A 26 3.46 -15.72 4.88
C SER A 26 4.58 -16.10 5.84
N GLY A 27 4.37 -15.82 7.15
CA GLY A 27 5.26 -16.24 8.23
C GLY A 27 6.64 -15.58 8.23
N CYS A 28 6.81 -14.46 7.53
CA CYS A 28 8.09 -13.79 7.38
C CYS A 28 8.29 -12.70 8.43
N ARG A 29 9.56 -12.45 8.79
CA ARG A 29 9.98 -11.29 9.57
C ARG A 29 10.83 -10.37 8.71
N MET A 30 10.32 -9.19 8.45
CA MET A 30 10.98 -8.16 7.63
C MET A 30 11.32 -6.98 8.52
N SER A 31 12.61 -6.68 8.63
CA SER A 31 13.10 -5.57 9.47
C SER A 31 14.43 -5.04 8.96
N GLY A 32 14.70 -3.77 9.26
CA GLY A 32 15.97 -3.13 8.93
C GLY A 32 16.15 -2.75 7.47
N ASN A 33 15.15 -2.92 6.62
CA ASN A 33 15.19 -2.44 5.25
C ASN A 33 15.19 -0.92 5.23
N ARG A 34 16.04 -0.35 4.41
CA ARG A 34 16.21 1.10 4.32
C ARG A 34 14.94 1.82 3.90
N ALA A 35 14.21 1.30 2.91
CA ALA A 35 13.10 1.99 2.30
C ALA A 35 11.76 1.26 2.47
N ARG A 36 11.58 0.13 1.83
CA ARG A 36 10.29 -0.61 1.82
C ARG A 36 10.48 -2.03 2.30
N GLY A 37 9.44 -2.59 2.93
CA GLY A 37 9.40 -4.00 3.26
C GLY A 37 9.12 -4.86 2.04
N LEU A 38 8.01 -4.56 1.38
CA LEU A 38 7.60 -5.20 0.14
C LEU A 38 7.31 -4.13 -0.92
N LEU A 39 7.72 -4.40 -2.15
CA LEU A 39 7.29 -3.68 -3.35
C LEU A 39 6.70 -4.71 -4.30
N ILE A 40 5.41 -4.61 -4.57
CA ILE A 40 4.65 -5.61 -5.32
C ILE A 40 3.93 -4.94 -6.49
N GLY A 41 4.19 -5.44 -7.70
CA GLY A 41 3.54 -5.01 -8.93
C GLY A 41 2.73 -6.12 -9.61
N SER A 42 2.49 -7.26 -8.98
CA SER A 42 1.74 -8.35 -9.62
C SER A 42 0.26 -8.03 -9.77
N ARG A 43 -0.30 -8.39 -10.92
CA ARG A 43 -1.71 -8.30 -11.26
C ARG A 43 -2.47 -9.62 -11.02
N GLY A 44 -1.78 -10.67 -10.61
CA GLY A 44 -2.36 -11.90 -10.06
C GLY A 44 -2.89 -11.68 -8.65
N ARG A 45 -3.36 -12.76 -8.03
CA ARG A 45 -3.81 -12.70 -6.63
C ARG A 45 -2.61 -12.53 -5.69
N VAL A 46 -2.70 -11.58 -4.75
CA VAL A 46 -1.66 -11.27 -3.77
C VAL A 46 -2.19 -11.54 -2.36
N ILE A 47 -1.55 -12.43 -1.62
CA ILE A 47 -1.86 -12.70 -0.21
C ILE A 47 -0.62 -12.40 0.64
N ILE A 48 -0.78 -11.51 1.61
CA ILE A 48 0.27 -11.11 2.57
C ILE A 48 -0.28 -11.37 3.96
N GLU A 49 0.17 -12.43 4.62
CA GLU A 49 -0.43 -12.84 5.89
C GLU A 49 0.58 -13.34 6.92
N ASN A 50 0.25 -13.17 8.20
CA ASN A 50 1.04 -13.69 9.32
C ASN A 50 2.50 -13.22 9.32
N ASN A 51 2.79 -12.02 8.80
CA ASN A 51 4.12 -11.46 8.74
C ASN A 51 4.34 -10.41 9.85
N TYR A 52 5.60 -10.15 10.13
CA TYR A 52 6.04 -9.06 10.98
C TYR A 52 6.84 -8.04 10.17
N PHE A 53 6.47 -6.76 10.26
CA PHE A 53 7.13 -5.65 9.58
C PHE A 53 7.66 -4.64 10.60
N HIS A 54 8.95 -4.28 10.47
CA HIS A 54 9.57 -3.14 11.15
C HIS A 54 10.49 -2.42 10.15
N ILE A 55 9.92 -1.49 9.39
CA ILE A 55 10.48 -0.96 8.14
C ILE A 55 10.66 0.55 8.23
N ALA A 56 11.79 1.05 7.76
CA ALA A 56 12.11 2.48 7.80
C ALA A 56 11.18 3.37 6.96
N GLY A 57 10.58 2.83 5.91
CA GLY A 57 9.56 3.49 5.10
C GLY A 57 8.26 2.69 5.08
N ALA A 58 7.59 2.59 3.93
CA ALA A 58 6.37 1.81 3.79
C ALA A 58 6.63 0.33 4.04
N SER A 59 5.82 -0.30 4.88
CA SER A 59 5.91 -1.74 5.10
C SER A 59 5.50 -2.51 3.85
N ILE A 60 4.43 -2.06 3.19
CA ILE A 60 3.96 -2.60 1.92
C ILE A 60 3.74 -1.44 0.96
N LEU A 61 4.32 -1.53 -0.22
CA LEU A 61 4.11 -0.58 -1.31
C LEU A 61 3.64 -1.33 -2.56
N PHE A 62 2.53 -0.87 -3.11
CA PHE A 62 2.07 -1.20 -4.45
C PHE A 62 2.25 0.04 -5.32
N GLU A 63 3.15 -0.04 -6.29
CA GLU A 63 3.46 1.11 -7.13
C GLU A 63 3.74 0.64 -8.55
N GLY A 64 3.38 1.47 -9.52
CA GLY A 64 3.83 1.36 -10.88
C GLY A 64 4.57 2.63 -11.27
N ASP A 65 5.68 2.48 -11.93
CA ASP A 65 6.47 3.59 -12.43
C ASP A 65 6.71 3.47 -13.92
N GLY A 66 5.92 4.20 -14.66
CA GLY A 66 6.10 4.35 -16.10
C GLY A 66 7.11 5.42 -16.51
N ASN A 67 7.69 6.16 -15.58
CA ASN A 67 8.50 7.34 -15.90
C ASN A 67 10.00 7.11 -15.74
N PHE A 68 10.42 6.23 -14.84
CA PHE A 68 11.82 6.06 -14.49
C PHE A 68 12.28 4.60 -14.51
N TRP A 69 11.59 3.73 -13.74
CA TRP A 69 11.97 2.31 -13.63
C TRP A 69 11.23 1.41 -14.62
N PHE A 70 10.16 1.91 -15.24
CA PHE A 70 9.29 1.17 -16.17
C PHE A 70 8.73 -0.12 -15.57
N GLU A 71 8.40 -0.07 -14.30
CA GLU A 71 7.82 -1.17 -13.56
C GLU A 71 6.32 -1.22 -13.79
N GLN A 72 5.83 -2.39 -14.20
CA GLN A 72 4.40 -2.61 -14.33
C GLN A 72 3.75 -2.73 -12.96
N SER A 73 2.54 -2.19 -12.85
CA SER A 73 1.74 -2.22 -11.65
C SER A 73 0.27 -2.46 -11.99
N GLY A 74 -0.59 -2.19 -11.03
CA GLY A 74 -2.04 -2.36 -11.19
C GLY A 74 -2.50 -3.63 -10.51
N VAL A 75 -2.15 -3.79 -9.22
CA VAL A 75 -2.65 -4.91 -8.40
C VAL A 75 -4.17 -4.97 -8.46
N ARG A 76 -4.75 -6.19 -8.50
CA ARG A 76 -6.18 -6.39 -8.78
C ARG A 76 -6.94 -7.23 -7.75
N ASP A 77 -6.25 -7.98 -6.92
CA ASP A 77 -6.83 -8.83 -5.90
C ASP A 77 -5.81 -9.02 -4.78
N VAL A 78 -5.93 -8.21 -3.74
CA VAL A 78 -4.95 -8.14 -2.65
C VAL A 78 -5.62 -8.40 -1.32
N THR A 79 -5.09 -9.35 -0.56
CA THR A 79 -5.47 -9.61 0.83
C THR A 79 -4.27 -9.41 1.75
N ILE A 80 -4.39 -8.49 2.70
CA ILE A 80 -3.39 -8.19 3.74
C ILE A 80 -4.02 -8.54 5.08
N ARG A 81 -3.64 -9.67 5.68
CA ARG A 81 -4.31 -10.12 6.90
C ARG A 81 -3.38 -10.68 7.96
N ASN A 82 -3.78 -10.51 9.23
CA ASN A 82 -3.10 -11.09 10.40
C ASN A 82 -1.60 -10.74 10.48
N ASN A 83 -1.19 -9.58 9.94
CA ASN A 83 0.18 -9.11 10.04
C ASN A 83 0.37 -8.21 11.26
N ILE A 84 1.62 -8.06 11.69
CA ILE A 84 2.04 -7.09 12.70
C ILE A 84 2.89 -6.03 12.02
N PHE A 85 2.42 -4.80 12.03
CA PHE A 85 3.15 -3.61 11.60
C PHE A 85 3.69 -2.92 12.84
N ALA A 86 5.01 -2.98 13.05
CA ALA A 86 5.65 -2.47 14.26
C ALA A 86 6.49 -1.23 13.92
N ASN A 87 6.05 -0.06 14.37
CA ASN A 87 6.78 1.21 14.28
C ASN A 87 7.42 1.46 12.91
N GLY A 88 6.66 1.31 11.83
CA GLY A 88 7.11 1.67 10.49
C GLY A 88 7.31 3.17 10.31
N ASN A 89 7.85 3.57 9.16
CA ASN A 89 8.04 4.98 8.77
C ASN A 89 9.02 5.77 9.67
N TYR A 90 9.95 5.11 10.36
CA TYR A 90 10.94 5.78 11.21
C TYR A 90 12.11 6.41 10.44
N GLY A 91 12.19 6.18 9.14
CA GLY A 91 13.23 6.71 8.27
C GLY A 91 12.83 7.98 7.52
N SER A 92 13.44 8.20 6.36
CA SER A 92 13.15 9.35 5.52
C SER A 92 11.72 9.35 4.99
N ARG A 93 11.08 10.52 4.98
CA ARG A 93 9.73 10.70 4.43
C ARG A 93 9.58 10.28 2.96
N GLY A 94 10.66 10.33 2.17
CA GLY A 94 10.67 9.89 0.78
C GLY A 94 10.63 8.37 0.59
N TRP A 95 10.72 7.59 1.68
CA TRP A 95 10.73 6.12 1.60
C TRP A 95 9.37 5.46 1.78
N GLY A 96 8.36 6.24 2.09
CA GLY A 96 7.00 5.76 2.21
C GLY A 96 6.10 6.79 2.89
N SER A 97 4.84 6.77 2.51
CA SER A 97 3.83 7.71 3.01
C SER A 97 2.98 7.13 4.13
N ALA A 98 2.97 5.81 4.30
CA ALA A 98 2.19 5.09 5.30
C ALA A 98 2.69 3.66 5.48
N CYS A 99 2.15 2.91 6.46
CA CYS A 99 2.41 1.47 6.61
C CYS A 99 2.03 0.69 5.34
N ILE A 100 0.86 0.98 4.79
CA ILE A 100 0.38 0.46 3.52
C ILE A 100 0.23 1.64 2.57
N ALA A 101 1.05 1.65 1.52
CA ALA A 101 1.04 2.70 0.51
C ALA A 101 0.72 2.10 -0.86
N VAL A 102 -0.15 2.78 -1.59
CA VAL A 102 -0.44 2.48 -2.99
C VAL A 102 -0.15 3.72 -3.80
N GLY A 103 0.89 3.65 -4.61
CA GLY A 103 1.36 4.75 -5.43
C GLY A 103 0.87 4.65 -6.86
N SER A 104 1.06 5.75 -7.58
CA SER A 104 0.77 5.83 -9.00
C SER A 104 1.78 6.73 -9.67
N GLY A 105 2.61 6.18 -10.54
CA GLY A 105 3.59 6.92 -11.35
C GLY A 105 2.97 7.72 -12.51
N ILE A 106 1.65 7.83 -12.59
CA ILE A 106 0.98 8.58 -13.66
C ILE A 106 0.82 10.05 -13.28
N SER A 107 1.04 10.93 -14.26
CA SER A 107 0.90 12.39 -14.10
C SER A 107 -0.56 12.85 -14.02
N GLN A 108 -1.48 12.15 -14.69
CA GLN A 108 -2.90 12.46 -14.71
C GLN A 108 -3.69 11.38 -13.98
N ARG A 109 -3.85 11.54 -12.67
CA ARG A 109 -4.47 10.55 -11.78
C ARG A 109 -6.00 10.51 -11.87
N GLN A 110 -6.63 11.56 -12.40
CA GLN A 110 -8.08 11.78 -12.35
C GLN A 110 -8.90 10.69 -13.06
N THR A 111 -8.34 10.07 -14.08
CA THR A 111 -9.04 9.10 -14.92
C THR A 111 -8.66 7.65 -14.67
N SER A 112 -7.69 7.39 -13.79
CA SER A 112 -7.18 6.05 -13.60
C SER A 112 -7.56 5.47 -12.23
N ARG A 113 -8.03 4.23 -12.26
CA ARG A 113 -8.29 3.36 -11.11
C ARG A 113 -7.69 2.00 -11.41
N TYR A 114 -6.38 1.97 -11.57
CA TYR A 114 -5.75 0.75 -12.06
C TYR A 114 -5.32 -0.22 -10.95
N HIS A 115 -5.27 0.23 -9.70
CA HIS A 115 -5.22 -0.66 -8.54
C HIS A 115 -6.63 -1.01 -8.09
N ARG A 116 -6.88 -2.28 -7.78
CA ARG A 116 -8.25 -2.74 -7.47
C ARG A 116 -8.26 -3.75 -6.33
N ASN A 117 -9.41 -3.79 -5.61
CA ASN A 117 -9.79 -4.83 -4.66
C ASN A 117 -8.69 -5.14 -3.62
N ILE A 118 -8.40 -4.18 -2.76
CA ILE A 118 -7.43 -4.31 -1.67
C ILE A 118 -8.17 -4.48 -0.35
N GLN A 119 -7.97 -5.61 0.31
CA GLN A 119 -8.60 -5.95 1.60
C GLN A 119 -7.54 -5.98 2.70
N VAL A 120 -7.84 -5.30 3.82
CA VAL A 120 -6.97 -5.23 5.01
C VAL A 120 -7.76 -5.72 6.22
N ASP A 121 -7.39 -6.88 6.79
CA ASP A 121 -8.19 -7.57 7.79
C ASP A 121 -7.34 -8.18 8.92
N GLY A 122 -7.79 -8.08 10.17
CA GLY A 122 -7.18 -8.74 11.32
C GLY A 122 -5.73 -8.34 11.65
N ASN A 123 -5.22 -7.23 11.10
CA ASN A 123 -3.85 -6.81 11.33
C ASN A 123 -3.69 -6.05 12.65
N LEU A 124 -2.50 -6.11 13.23
CA LEU A 124 -2.09 -5.30 14.37
C LEU A 124 -1.11 -4.22 13.92
N PHE A 125 -1.52 -2.96 14.02
CA PHE A 125 -0.67 -1.79 13.79
C PHE A 125 -0.19 -1.25 15.16
N ARG A 126 1.06 -1.55 15.54
CA ARG A 126 1.74 -0.96 16.70
C ARG A 126 2.63 0.17 16.20
N VAL A 127 2.18 1.41 16.31
CA VAL A 127 2.78 2.51 15.56
C VAL A 127 3.00 3.75 16.45
N PHE A 128 4.17 4.37 16.31
CA PHE A 128 4.43 5.71 16.86
C PHE A 128 3.95 6.79 15.86
N ASP A 129 4.00 6.47 14.57
CA ASP A 129 3.54 7.29 13.45
C ASP A 129 2.19 6.78 12.97
N PRO A 130 1.11 7.57 13.11
CA PRO A 130 -0.25 7.12 12.82
C PRO A 130 -0.61 7.11 11.33
N ARG A 131 0.35 7.21 10.42
CA ARG A 131 0.13 7.05 8.98
C ARG A 131 -0.06 5.56 8.63
N ILE A 132 -1.31 5.13 8.60
CA ILE A 132 -1.65 3.72 8.40
C ILE A 132 -1.78 3.39 6.93
N VAL A 133 -2.57 4.19 6.19
CA VAL A 133 -2.91 3.94 4.79
C VAL A 133 -2.77 5.21 3.97
N ASN A 134 -2.17 5.10 2.78
CA ASN A 134 -2.14 6.15 1.79
C ASN A 134 -2.34 5.56 0.39
N LEU A 135 -3.47 5.86 -0.24
CA LEU A 135 -3.89 5.27 -1.51
C LEU A 135 -4.05 6.32 -2.59
N TYR A 136 -3.54 5.99 -3.77
CA TYR A 136 -3.77 6.74 -5.01
C TYR A 136 -4.31 5.83 -6.10
N CYS A 137 -5.38 6.26 -6.77
CA CYS A 137 -5.95 5.61 -7.96
C CYS A 137 -6.40 4.16 -7.69
N VAL A 138 -7.09 3.94 -6.58
CA VAL A 138 -7.61 2.63 -6.16
C VAL A 138 -9.12 2.56 -6.35
N ASP A 139 -9.59 1.47 -6.93
CA ASP A 139 -11.01 1.10 -6.99
C ASP A 139 -11.26 -0.14 -6.13
N GLY A 140 -12.01 0.02 -5.06
CA GLY A 140 -12.26 -1.04 -4.08
C GLY A 140 -11.14 -1.18 -3.05
N PHE A 141 -11.34 -0.59 -1.88
CA PHE A 141 -10.50 -0.78 -0.71
C PHE A 141 -11.36 -1.02 0.52
N GLN A 142 -11.04 -2.05 1.27
CA GLN A 142 -11.72 -2.39 2.51
C GLN A 142 -10.74 -2.46 3.67
N PHE A 143 -11.00 -1.68 4.73
CA PHE A 143 -10.31 -1.79 6.01
C PHE A 143 -11.27 -2.31 7.06
N SER A 144 -11.09 -3.55 7.49
CA SER A 144 -12.00 -4.24 8.41
C SER A 144 -11.90 -3.68 9.84
N ALA A 145 -13.00 -3.72 10.57
CA ALA A 145 -13.06 -3.40 12.00
C ALA A 145 -12.25 -4.39 12.88
N SER A 146 -11.85 -5.54 12.36
CA SER A 146 -10.97 -6.50 13.03
C SER A 146 -9.52 -6.03 13.15
N ASN A 147 -9.11 -5.01 12.37
CA ASN A 147 -7.79 -4.42 12.51
C ASN A 147 -7.67 -3.65 13.83
N ARG A 148 -6.53 -3.78 14.48
CA ARG A 148 -6.24 -3.09 15.74
C ARG A 148 -5.12 -2.11 15.55
N ILE A 149 -5.27 -0.89 16.05
CA ILE A 149 -4.24 0.14 16.03
C ILE A 149 -3.87 0.49 17.45
N VAL A 150 -2.59 0.37 17.79
CA VAL A 150 -2.03 0.64 19.12
C VAL A 150 -0.92 1.67 18.94
N ARG A 151 -1.04 2.79 19.63
CA ARG A 151 0.00 3.81 19.65
C ARG A 151 1.14 3.38 20.57
N THR A 152 2.36 3.57 20.10
CA THR A 152 3.58 3.33 20.87
C THR A 152 4.32 4.65 21.14
N SER A 153 5.17 4.65 22.13
CA SER A 153 6.11 5.75 22.44
C SER A 153 7.57 5.36 22.17
N ASP A 154 7.80 4.31 21.39
CA ASP A 154 9.14 3.75 21.14
C ASP A 154 10.04 4.72 20.34
N TYR A 155 9.45 5.66 19.61
CA TYR A 155 10.14 6.71 18.86
C TYR A 155 9.52 8.07 19.12
N PRO A 156 10.30 9.17 19.01
CA PRO A 156 9.75 10.51 19.13
C PRO A 156 8.64 10.74 18.11
N ALA A 157 7.52 11.26 18.57
CA ALA A 157 6.42 11.64 17.68
C ALA A 157 6.85 12.83 16.81
N THR A 158 7.00 12.61 15.53
CA THR A 158 7.39 13.64 14.54
C THR A 158 6.21 14.12 13.70
N PHE A 159 5.01 13.58 13.94
CA PHE A 159 3.82 13.77 13.13
C PHE A 159 2.61 14.16 14.00
N ASP A 160 1.58 14.70 13.32
CA ASP A 160 0.26 14.89 13.91
C ASP A 160 -0.21 13.58 14.57
N PRO A 161 -0.65 13.58 15.83
CA PRO A 161 -1.11 12.40 16.54
C PRO A 161 -2.40 11.78 15.98
N LYS A 162 -3.06 12.41 15.01
CA LYS A 162 -4.27 11.89 14.40
C LYS A 162 -3.98 10.75 13.45
N LEU A 163 -4.87 9.75 13.43
CA LEU A 163 -4.83 8.69 12.44
C LEU A 163 -4.94 9.27 11.02
N HIS A 164 -4.02 8.83 10.16
CA HIS A 164 -4.00 9.24 8.78
C HIS A 164 -4.38 8.08 7.85
N PHE A 165 -5.56 8.22 7.27
CA PHE A 165 -6.02 7.47 6.11
C PHE A 165 -6.18 8.47 4.98
N VAL A 166 -5.37 8.33 3.94
CA VAL A 166 -5.37 9.25 2.80
C VAL A 166 -5.87 8.49 1.58
N PHE A 167 -6.87 9.07 0.92
CA PHE A 167 -7.46 8.55 -0.30
C PHE A 167 -7.48 9.65 -1.35
N ASP A 168 -6.71 9.48 -2.42
CA ASP A 168 -6.66 10.42 -3.52
C ASP A 168 -7.03 9.71 -4.82
N GLN A 169 -8.09 10.18 -5.48
CA GLN A 169 -8.63 9.57 -6.69
C GLN A 169 -8.97 8.07 -6.48
N CYS A 170 -9.70 7.79 -5.41
CA CYS A 170 -10.13 6.43 -5.05
C CYS A 170 -11.65 6.33 -5.09
N ASP A 171 -12.15 5.15 -5.49
CA ASP A 171 -13.58 4.81 -5.51
C ASP A 171 -13.83 3.56 -4.65
N HIS A 172 -15.07 3.37 -4.20
CA HIS A 172 -15.54 2.22 -3.42
C HIS A 172 -14.66 1.93 -2.19
N ILE A 173 -14.51 2.96 -1.33
CA ILE A 173 -13.71 2.88 -0.11
C ILE A 173 -14.62 2.51 1.06
N GLU A 174 -14.32 1.39 1.72
CA GLU A 174 -15.01 0.91 2.89
C GLU A 174 -14.08 0.92 4.11
N ILE A 175 -14.37 1.78 5.07
CA ILE A 175 -13.68 1.83 6.37
C ILE A 175 -14.70 1.89 7.50
N PRO A 176 -14.38 1.40 8.71
CA PRO A 176 -15.25 1.56 9.86
C PRO A 176 -15.59 3.04 10.13
N ARG A 177 -16.81 3.32 10.53
CA ARG A 177 -17.23 4.70 10.87
C ARG A 177 -16.38 5.31 11.97
N GLN A 178 -15.90 4.49 12.88
CA GLN A 178 -15.01 4.89 13.96
C GLN A 178 -13.84 3.93 14.01
N ILE A 179 -12.63 4.46 13.93
CA ILE A 179 -11.38 3.72 14.07
C ILE A 179 -10.72 4.25 15.34
N GLU A 180 -10.59 3.39 16.33
CA GLU A 180 -9.96 3.73 17.61
C GLU A 180 -8.48 3.35 17.59
N MET A 181 -7.66 4.23 18.14
CA MET A 181 -6.26 3.97 18.40
C MET A 181 -6.08 3.84 19.92
N ALA A 182 -5.80 2.62 20.37
CA ALA A 182 -5.52 2.36 21.77
C ALA A 182 -4.10 2.85 22.13
N GLU A 183 -3.93 3.36 23.35
CA GLU A 183 -2.59 3.65 23.88
C GLU A 183 -1.92 2.35 24.36
N GLN A 184 -0.62 2.22 24.15
CA GLN A 184 0.15 1.11 24.70
C GLN A 184 0.20 1.26 26.24
N ARG A 185 -0.30 0.25 26.96
CA ARG A 185 -0.19 0.16 28.42
C ARG A 185 1.18 -0.35 28.82
#